data_87fe3512a4946794316febaa318cb806
#
_entry.id   87fe3512a4946794316febaa318cb806
#
_cell.length_a   1.000
_cell.length_b   1.000
_cell.length_c   1.000
_cell.angle_alpha   90.00
_cell.angle_beta   90.00
_cell.angle_gamma   90.00
#
_symmetry.space_group_name_H-M   'P 1'
#
loop_
_entity.id
_entity.type
_entity.pdbx_description
1 polymer ?
#
loop_
_entity_poly.entity_id
_entity_poly.type
_entity_poly.pdbx_seq_one_letter_code
_entity_poly.pdbx_strand_id
1 'polypeptide(L)'
;FDFLENMINNEDIIEKSKEKLDKKLEKKYFKKDYKIFINIARLSIEKDQAKLIQAFKVINDKYPKTLLLILGEGPLKEDLEKLIKDLKLDKKVFLLGRIFNPFPYLKKADCFVMSSNHEGQPMTLLEALVLNKAIVATDIPGNVSVLDNRGGLIVENNVNGLIDGMKKIINRSIEIF
;
A
#
# COMPACT_ATOMS: atom_id res chain seq x y z
N PHE A 1 0.02 13.96 19.93
CA PHE A 1 0.91 13.82 18.79
C PHE A 1 2.12 12.97 19.15
N ASP A 2 2.83 13.36 20.21
CA ASP A 2 3.93 12.57 20.76
C ASP A 2 3.50 11.18 21.22
N PHE A 3 2.23 11.00 21.54
CA PHE A 3 1.67 9.73 21.96
C PHE A 3 1.68 8.68 20.83
N LEU A 4 1.34 9.07 19.61
CA LEU A 4 1.35 8.16 18.46
C LEU A 4 2.79 7.76 18.07
N GLU A 5 3.72 8.70 18.16
CA GLU A 5 5.13 8.43 17.88
C GLU A 5 5.75 7.50 18.93
N ASN A 6 5.30 7.59 20.17
CA ASN A 6 5.75 6.69 21.25
C ASN A 6 5.18 5.28 21.15
N MET A 7 4.15 5.05 20.33
CA MET A 7 3.53 3.74 20.15
C MET A 7 4.30 2.83 19.18
N ILE A 8 5.19 3.38 18.36
CA ILE A 8 6.00 2.60 17.43
C ILE A 8 7.49 2.82 17.73
N ASN A 9 8.25 1.74 17.60
CA ASN A 9 9.69 1.80 17.75
C ASN A 9 10.34 2.03 16.38
N ASN A 10 10.67 3.29 16.09
CA ASN A 10 11.24 3.69 14.80
C ASN A 10 12.54 2.95 14.48
N GLU A 11 13.41 2.80 15.47
CA GLU A 11 14.71 2.11 15.28
C GLU A 11 14.50 0.65 14.93
N ASP A 12 13.54 -0.02 15.59
CA ASP A 12 13.20 -1.41 15.34
C ASP A 12 12.64 -1.60 13.92
N ILE A 13 11.77 -0.71 13.48
CA ILE A 13 11.21 -0.74 12.12
C ILE A 13 12.32 -0.59 11.08
N ILE A 14 13.20 0.38 11.26
CA ILE A 14 14.32 0.63 10.34
C ILE A 14 15.23 -0.60 10.30
N GLU A 15 15.56 -1.16 11.45
CA GLU A 15 16.42 -2.36 11.51
C GLU A 15 15.79 -3.56 10.84
N LYS A 16 14.52 -3.84 11.12
CA LYS A 16 13.79 -4.93 10.48
C LYS A 16 13.64 -4.76 8.98
N SER A 17 13.57 -3.51 8.50
CA SER A 17 13.46 -3.23 7.06
C SER A 17 14.71 -3.59 6.27
N LYS A 18 15.86 -3.77 6.95
CA LYS A 18 17.14 -4.13 6.34
C LYS A 18 17.27 -5.63 6.05
N GLU A 19 16.35 -6.45 6.58
CA GLU A 19 16.36 -7.89 6.33
C GLU A 19 16.24 -8.14 4.82
N LYS A 20 17.07 -9.04 4.30
CA LYS A 20 17.08 -9.37 2.88
C LYS A 20 15.88 -10.26 2.52
N LEU A 21 15.22 -9.94 1.43
CA LEU A 21 14.21 -10.79 0.85
C LEU A 21 14.88 -11.95 0.08
N ASP A 22 14.17 -13.08 0.00
CA ASP A 22 14.55 -14.17 -0.88
C ASP A 22 14.70 -13.64 -2.32
N LYS A 23 15.77 -14.04 -3.01
CA LYS A 23 16.06 -13.54 -4.36
C LYS A 23 14.96 -13.83 -5.38
N LYS A 24 14.27 -14.95 -5.25
CA LYS A 24 13.17 -15.31 -6.14
C LYS A 24 11.97 -14.40 -5.93
N LEU A 25 11.65 -14.11 -4.66
CA LEU A 25 10.56 -13.18 -4.32
C LEU A 25 10.88 -11.77 -4.78
N GLU A 26 12.11 -11.33 -4.58
CA GLU A 26 12.55 -10.01 -5.01
C GLU A 26 12.41 -9.83 -6.52
N LYS A 27 12.87 -10.82 -7.31
CA LYS A 27 12.73 -10.80 -8.76
C LYS A 27 11.28 -10.86 -9.22
N LYS A 28 10.45 -11.60 -8.52
CA LYS A 28 9.04 -11.76 -8.87
C LYS A 28 8.23 -10.49 -8.66
N TYR A 29 8.42 -9.81 -7.52
CA TYR A 29 7.58 -8.69 -7.12
C TYR A 29 8.21 -7.33 -7.34
N PHE A 30 9.53 -7.21 -7.22
CA PHE A 30 10.22 -5.93 -7.32
C PHE A 30 10.99 -5.84 -8.65
N LYS A 31 10.24 -5.97 -9.73
CA LYS A 31 10.79 -5.92 -11.09
C LYS A 31 11.33 -4.53 -11.40
N LYS A 32 12.50 -4.51 -12.06
CA LYS A 32 13.10 -3.26 -12.53
C LYS A 32 12.15 -2.53 -13.48
N ASP A 33 12.09 -1.21 -13.35
CA ASP A 33 11.24 -0.31 -14.14
C ASP A 33 9.72 -0.44 -13.86
N TYR A 34 9.33 -1.27 -12.90
CA TYR A 34 7.95 -1.34 -12.43
C TYR A 34 7.71 -0.41 -11.25
N LYS A 35 6.52 0.16 -11.17
CA LYS A 35 6.03 0.86 -9.97
C LYS A 35 5.26 -0.13 -9.10
N ILE A 36 5.67 -0.25 -7.84
CA ILE A 36 5.12 -1.21 -6.91
C ILE A 36 4.31 -0.47 -5.85
N PHE A 37 3.01 -0.73 -5.85
CA PHE A 37 2.10 -0.26 -4.80
C PHE A 37 1.95 -1.37 -3.76
N ILE A 38 1.89 -1.00 -2.48
CA ILE A 38 1.73 -1.97 -1.40
C ILE A 38 0.62 -1.54 -0.44
N ASN A 39 -0.16 -2.51 -0.01
CA ASN A 39 -1.15 -2.38 1.06
C ASN A 39 -0.85 -3.45 2.11
N ILE A 40 -0.89 -3.07 3.38
CA ILE A 40 -0.63 -3.97 4.50
C ILE A 40 -1.78 -3.83 5.48
N ALA A 41 -2.72 -4.78 5.46
CA ALA A 41 -3.90 -4.71 6.29
C ALA A 41 -4.62 -6.06 6.33
N ARG A 42 -5.45 -6.26 7.36
CA ARG A 42 -6.39 -7.38 7.40
C ARG A 42 -7.33 -7.31 6.20
N LEU A 43 -7.63 -8.45 5.60
CA LEU A 43 -8.57 -8.56 4.48
C LEU A 43 -10.00 -8.52 5.02
N SER A 44 -10.51 -7.33 5.24
CA SER A 44 -11.79 -7.08 5.89
C SER A 44 -12.57 -5.95 5.24
N ILE A 45 -13.85 -5.83 5.56
CA ILE A 45 -14.75 -4.82 4.99
C ILE A 45 -14.21 -3.41 5.26
N GLU A 46 -13.72 -3.15 6.47
CA GLU A 46 -13.22 -1.82 6.86
C GLU A 46 -12.00 -1.39 6.06
N LYS A 47 -11.16 -2.33 5.67
CA LYS A 47 -9.94 -2.06 4.90
C LYS A 47 -10.19 -1.88 3.41
N ASP A 48 -11.27 -2.44 2.92
CA ASP A 48 -11.81 -2.27 1.57
C ASP A 48 -10.76 -2.40 0.44
N GLN A 49 -10.03 -3.51 0.45
CA GLN A 49 -9.08 -3.79 -0.61
C GLN A 49 -9.78 -3.98 -1.97
N ALA A 50 -11.05 -4.35 -1.98
CA ALA A 50 -11.83 -4.43 -3.24
C ALA A 50 -11.84 -3.09 -3.97
N LYS A 51 -12.04 -1.99 -3.26
CA LYS A 51 -11.97 -0.64 -3.80
C LYS A 51 -10.59 -0.34 -4.39
N LEU A 52 -9.54 -0.72 -3.68
CA LEU A 52 -8.16 -0.54 -4.14
C LEU A 52 -7.88 -1.36 -5.41
N ILE A 53 -8.30 -2.62 -5.45
CA ILE A 53 -8.10 -3.49 -6.62
C ILE A 53 -8.83 -2.92 -7.85
N GLN A 54 -10.06 -2.42 -7.67
CA GLN A 54 -10.82 -1.77 -8.74
C GLN A 54 -10.10 -0.52 -9.27
N ALA A 55 -9.56 0.30 -8.38
CA ALA A 55 -8.78 1.47 -8.77
C ALA A 55 -7.50 1.05 -9.49
N PHE A 56 -6.83 0.04 -8.98
CA PHE A 56 -5.60 -0.48 -9.57
C PHE A 56 -5.81 -1.04 -10.99
N LYS A 57 -6.98 -1.62 -11.27
CA LYS A 57 -7.30 -2.08 -12.62
C LYS A 57 -7.17 -0.94 -13.63
N VAL A 58 -7.71 0.22 -13.32
CA VAL A 58 -7.63 1.41 -14.18
C VAL A 58 -6.17 1.87 -14.33
N ILE A 59 -5.43 1.88 -13.24
CA ILE A 59 -4.01 2.24 -13.23
C ILE A 59 -3.19 1.27 -14.10
N ASN A 60 -3.39 -0.02 -13.93
CA ASN A 60 -2.64 -1.04 -14.67
C ASN A 60 -2.94 -1.04 -16.16
N ASP A 61 -4.18 -0.75 -16.55
CA ASP A 61 -4.56 -0.63 -17.97
C ASP A 61 -3.81 0.51 -18.65
N LYS A 62 -3.61 1.63 -17.94
CA LYS A 62 -2.89 2.79 -18.48
C LYS A 62 -1.38 2.68 -18.30
N TYR A 63 -0.94 2.12 -17.18
CA TYR A 63 0.48 1.96 -16.83
C TYR A 63 0.78 0.48 -16.60
N PRO A 64 1.03 -0.31 -17.66
CA PRO A 64 1.16 -1.78 -17.55
C PRO A 64 2.32 -2.25 -16.68
N LYS A 65 3.35 -1.44 -16.50
CA LYS A 65 4.49 -1.76 -15.64
C LYS A 65 4.22 -1.34 -14.19
N THR A 66 3.10 -1.80 -13.65
CA THR A 66 2.71 -1.59 -12.26
C THR A 66 2.31 -2.91 -11.62
N LEU A 67 2.57 -3.06 -10.33
CA LEU A 67 2.14 -4.20 -9.52
C LEU A 67 1.52 -3.69 -8.22
N LEU A 68 0.60 -4.47 -7.67
CA LEU A 68 0.01 -4.23 -6.35
C LEU A 68 0.23 -5.45 -5.47
N LEU A 69 0.91 -5.24 -4.35
CA LEU A 69 1.13 -6.25 -3.33
C LEU A 69 0.19 -5.97 -2.16
N ILE A 70 -0.55 -6.97 -1.73
CA ILE A 70 -1.43 -6.88 -0.56
C ILE A 70 -0.95 -7.91 0.46
N LEU A 71 -0.47 -7.43 1.60
CA LEU A 71 0.02 -8.23 2.70
C LEU A 71 -1.04 -8.26 3.81
N GLY A 72 -1.43 -9.45 4.20
CA GLY A 72 -2.42 -9.66 5.23
C GLY A 72 -3.30 -10.86 4.95
N GLU A 73 -4.06 -11.26 5.95
CA GLU A 73 -5.06 -12.32 5.85
C GLU A 73 -6.36 -11.83 6.46
N GLY A 74 -7.45 -12.52 6.18
CA GLY A 74 -8.75 -12.15 6.71
C GLY A 74 -9.90 -12.81 5.97
N PRO A 75 -11.15 -12.55 6.41
CA PRO A 75 -12.32 -13.26 5.89
C PRO A 75 -12.64 -12.99 4.42
N LEU A 76 -12.14 -11.90 3.84
CA LEU A 76 -12.43 -11.56 2.44
C LEU A 76 -11.45 -12.13 1.43
N LYS A 77 -10.54 -13.00 1.83
CA LYS A 77 -9.52 -13.56 0.94
C LYS A 77 -10.10 -14.15 -0.34
N GLU A 78 -11.09 -15.02 -0.22
CA GLU A 78 -11.71 -15.69 -1.39
C GLU A 78 -12.42 -14.68 -2.30
N ASP A 79 -13.14 -13.72 -1.71
CA ASP A 79 -13.82 -12.67 -2.48
C ASP A 79 -12.82 -11.81 -3.27
N LEU A 80 -11.69 -11.48 -2.66
CA LEU A 80 -10.64 -10.69 -3.32
C LEU A 80 -9.93 -11.50 -4.40
N GLU A 81 -9.66 -12.77 -4.17
CA GLU A 81 -9.10 -13.67 -5.19
C GLU A 81 -10.01 -13.73 -6.42
N LYS A 82 -11.32 -13.85 -6.20
CA LYS A 82 -12.30 -13.85 -7.28
C LYS A 82 -12.31 -12.53 -8.03
N LEU A 83 -12.29 -11.41 -7.33
CA LEU A 83 -12.25 -10.08 -7.95
C LEU A 83 -11.01 -9.90 -8.82
N ILE A 84 -9.85 -10.31 -8.32
CA ILE A 84 -8.59 -10.27 -9.07
C ILE A 84 -8.70 -11.06 -10.37
N LYS A 85 -9.25 -12.26 -10.29
CA LYS A 85 -9.45 -13.14 -11.45
C LYS A 85 -10.45 -12.54 -12.44
N ASP A 86 -11.59 -12.05 -11.95
CA ASP A 86 -12.63 -11.45 -12.79
C ASP A 86 -12.10 -10.21 -13.55
N LEU A 87 -11.21 -9.45 -12.94
CA LEU A 87 -10.56 -8.29 -13.55
C LEU A 87 -9.30 -8.64 -14.36
N LYS A 88 -8.95 -9.92 -14.46
CA LYS A 88 -7.76 -10.41 -15.17
C LYS A 88 -6.45 -9.80 -14.64
N LEU A 89 -6.38 -9.65 -13.32
CA LEU A 89 -5.21 -9.08 -12.63
C LEU A 89 -4.34 -10.14 -11.94
N ASP A 90 -4.45 -11.42 -12.31
CA ASP A 90 -3.75 -12.54 -11.66
C ASP A 90 -2.23 -12.38 -11.62
N LYS A 91 -1.66 -11.67 -12.59
CA LYS A 91 -0.22 -11.44 -12.68
C LYS A 91 0.19 -10.04 -12.27
N LYS A 92 -0.72 -9.25 -11.74
CA LYS A 92 -0.51 -7.85 -11.41
C LYS A 92 -0.88 -7.49 -9.97
N VAL A 93 -1.80 -8.22 -9.36
CA VAL A 93 -2.18 -8.06 -7.95
C VAL A 93 -1.91 -9.38 -7.23
N PHE A 94 -1.15 -9.31 -6.13
CA PHE A 94 -0.74 -10.49 -5.38
C PHE A 94 -1.18 -10.36 -3.92
N LEU A 95 -1.99 -11.33 -3.47
CA LEU A 95 -2.35 -11.49 -2.06
C LEU A 95 -1.27 -12.38 -1.43
N LEU A 96 -0.35 -11.78 -0.68
CA LEU A 96 0.82 -12.49 -0.14
C LEU A 96 0.57 -13.17 1.21
N GLY A 97 -0.64 -13.00 1.77
CA GLY A 97 -0.94 -13.53 3.08
C GLY A 97 -0.26 -12.75 4.20
N ARG A 98 -0.28 -13.30 5.39
CA ARG A 98 0.38 -12.69 6.54
C ARG A 98 1.90 -12.86 6.41
N ILE A 99 2.60 -11.76 6.43
CA ILE A 99 4.06 -11.72 6.41
C ILE A 99 4.54 -11.29 7.80
N PHE A 100 5.39 -12.10 8.43
CA PHE A 100 5.87 -11.84 9.78
C PHE A 100 6.64 -10.52 9.88
N ASN A 101 7.57 -10.28 8.95
CA ASN A 101 8.29 -9.01 8.85
C ASN A 101 7.95 -8.33 7.52
N PRO A 102 6.94 -7.44 7.49
CA PRO A 102 6.53 -6.78 6.25
C PRO A 102 7.46 -5.63 5.83
N PHE A 103 8.34 -5.17 6.70
CA PHE A 103 9.11 -3.95 6.48
C PHE A 103 10.08 -4.00 5.30
N PRO A 104 10.75 -5.12 4.96
CA PRO A 104 11.53 -5.19 3.73
C PRO A 104 10.68 -5.00 2.47
N TYR A 105 9.47 -5.53 2.45
CA TYR A 105 8.52 -5.32 1.35
C TYR A 105 8.10 -3.85 1.26
N LEU A 106 7.73 -3.26 2.39
CA LEU A 106 7.33 -1.86 2.46
C LEU A 106 8.46 -0.93 2.00
N LYS A 107 9.68 -1.19 2.45
CA LYS A 107 10.85 -0.39 2.09
C LYS A 107 11.13 -0.43 0.59
N LYS A 108 10.97 -1.58 -0.06
CA LYS A 108 11.23 -1.75 -1.49
C LYS A 108 10.11 -1.24 -2.38
N ALA A 109 8.89 -1.14 -1.88
CA ALA A 109 7.76 -0.63 -2.63
C ALA A 109 7.93 0.87 -2.93
N ASP A 110 7.28 1.32 -3.98
CA ASP A 110 7.32 2.74 -4.37
C ASP A 110 6.28 3.58 -3.64
N CYS A 111 5.14 2.99 -3.31
CA CYS A 111 4.04 3.72 -2.67
C CYS A 111 3.22 2.80 -1.78
N PHE A 112 2.94 3.27 -0.57
CA PHE A 112 1.99 2.64 0.34
C PHE A 112 0.60 3.22 0.11
N VAL A 113 -0.40 2.35 -0.05
CA VAL A 113 -1.80 2.77 -0.27
C VAL A 113 -2.68 2.24 0.85
N MET A 114 -3.41 3.13 1.51
CA MET A 114 -4.41 2.78 2.51
C MET A 114 -5.80 3.13 1.99
N SER A 115 -6.61 2.10 1.74
CA SER A 115 -7.95 2.21 1.14
C SER A 115 -9.09 2.14 2.16
N SER A 116 -8.78 2.21 3.44
CA SER A 116 -9.72 1.98 4.54
C SER A 116 -10.89 2.96 4.54
N ASN A 117 -12.05 2.47 4.97
CA ASN A 117 -13.23 3.28 5.25
C ASN A 117 -13.28 3.72 6.72
N HIS A 118 -12.60 2.99 7.59
CA HIS A 118 -12.51 3.30 9.01
C HIS A 118 -11.15 2.86 9.57
N GLU A 119 -10.54 3.72 10.36
CA GLU A 119 -9.31 3.47 11.10
C GLU A 119 -9.36 4.16 12.45
N GLY A 120 -9.06 3.42 13.51
CA GLY A 120 -8.85 3.99 14.85
C GLY A 120 -7.45 4.60 14.95
N GLN A 121 -6.44 3.73 14.95
CA GLN A 121 -5.02 4.11 14.96
C GLN A 121 -4.31 3.39 13.82
N PRO A 122 -4.09 4.04 12.67
CA PRO A 122 -3.50 3.38 11.51
C PRO A 122 -1.98 3.20 11.67
N MET A 123 -1.57 2.16 12.40
CA MET A 123 -0.16 1.88 12.70
C MET A 123 0.69 1.67 11.45
N THR A 124 0.14 0.99 10.44
CA THR A 124 0.87 0.77 9.18
C THR A 124 1.16 2.07 8.45
N LEU A 125 0.31 3.07 8.60
CA LEU A 125 0.54 4.40 8.05
C LEU A 125 1.74 5.09 8.72
N LEU A 126 1.85 4.97 10.04
CA LEU A 126 3.01 5.45 10.79
C LEU A 126 4.30 4.73 10.37
N GLU A 127 4.21 3.42 10.18
CA GLU A 127 5.34 2.60 9.72
C GLU A 127 5.82 3.05 8.32
N ALA A 128 4.90 3.34 7.42
CA ALA A 128 5.22 3.86 6.09
C ALA A 128 5.92 5.24 6.17
N LEU A 129 5.50 6.10 7.07
CA LEU A 129 6.16 7.38 7.32
C LEU A 129 7.60 7.19 7.83
N VAL A 130 7.81 6.27 8.77
CA VAL A 130 9.14 5.95 9.30
C VAL A 130 10.10 5.52 8.18
N LEU A 131 9.61 4.76 7.22
CA LEU A 131 10.41 4.29 6.09
C LEU A 131 10.42 5.27 4.90
N ASN A 132 9.94 6.49 5.09
CA ASN A 132 9.93 7.56 4.08
C ASN A 132 9.25 7.17 2.76
N LYS A 133 8.16 6.42 2.86
CA LYS A 133 7.40 6.00 1.67
C LYS A 133 6.50 7.12 1.16
N ALA A 134 6.30 7.15 -0.15
CA ALA A 134 5.17 7.86 -0.72
C ALA A 134 3.88 7.19 -0.23
N ILE A 135 2.87 7.99 0.10
CA ILE A 135 1.63 7.50 0.70
C ILE A 135 0.43 8.05 -0.05
N VAL A 136 -0.53 7.17 -0.34
CA VAL A 136 -1.89 7.54 -0.77
C VAL A 136 -2.84 6.95 0.27
N ALA A 137 -3.66 7.77 0.90
CA ALA A 137 -4.59 7.35 1.93
C ALA A 137 -5.94 8.02 1.76
N THR A 138 -7.01 7.27 2.02
CA THR A 138 -8.39 7.76 1.95
C THR A 138 -8.66 8.84 2.99
N ASP A 139 -9.54 9.80 2.63
CA ASP A 139 -9.96 10.89 3.49
C ASP A 139 -10.92 10.38 4.58
N ILE A 140 -10.34 9.89 5.65
CA ILE A 140 -11.04 9.45 6.87
C ILE A 140 -10.30 10.03 8.09
N PRO A 141 -10.99 10.27 9.21
CA PRO A 141 -10.39 10.95 10.35
C PRO A 141 -9.07 10.36 10.85
N GLY A 142 -8.97 9.04 10.93
CA GLY A 142 -7.75 8.38 11.39
C GLY A 142 -6.54 8.66 10.50
N ASN A 143 -6.73 8.64 9.19
CA ASN A 143 -5.66 8.90 8.22
C ASN A 143 -5.25 10.38 8.22
N VAL A 144 -6.23 11.27 8.20
CA VAL A 144 -5.99 12.72 8.23
C VAL A 144 -5.20 13.10 9.49
N SER A 145 -5.59 12.56 10.65
CA SER A 145 -4.92 12.81 11.92
C SER A 145 -3.43 12.44 11.89
N VAL A 146 -3.09 11.31 11.28
CA VAL A 146 -1.70 10.84 11.19
C VAL A 146 -0.88 11.62 10.17
N LEU A 147 -1.48 11.92 9.02
CA LEU A 147 -0.76 12.57 7.91
C LEU A 147 -0.70 14.09 8.01
N ASP A 148 -1.37 14.70 8.98
CA ASP A 148 -1.41 16.16 9.13
C ASP A 148 0.01 16.74 9.17
N ASN A 149 0.33 17.55 8.15
CA ASN A 149 1.65 18.18 7.96
C ASN A 149 2.86 17.23 7.84
N ARG A 150 2.64 15.92 7.67
CA ARG A 150 3.73 14.94 7.55
C ARG A 150 4.01 14.48 6.13
N GLY A 151 3.24 14.94 5.18
CA GLY A 151 3.30 14.51 3.79
C GLY A 151 2.32 13.36 3.50
N GLY A 152 2.37 12.87 2.27
CA GLY A 152 1.40 11.92 1.78
C GLY A 152 0.22 12.60 1.08
N LEU A 153 -0.54 11.83 0.32
CA LEU A 153 -1.72 12.31 -0.38
C LEU A 153 -2.97 11.76 0.30
N ILE A 154 -3.81 12.65 0.80
CA ILE A 154 -5.17 12.32 1.22
C ILE A 154 -6.06 12.45 -0.02
N VAL A 155 -6.79 11.38 -0.33
CA VAL A 155 -7.65 11.31 -1.52
C VAL A 155 -9.09 11.04 -1.11
N GLU A 156 -10.04 11.42 -1.97
CA GLU A 156 -11.43 11.06 -1.77
C GLU A 156 -11.57 9.57 -1.50
N ASN A 157 -12.43 9.20 -0.54
CA ASN A 157 -12.65 7.81 -0.17
C ASN A 157 -13.57 7.10 -1.17
N ASN A 158 -13.07 6.91 -2.38
CA ASN A 158 -13.73 6.17 -3.45
C ASN A 158 -12.69 5.68 -4.48
N VAL A 159 -13.15 4.92 -5.45
CA VAL A 159 -12.28 4.38 -6.51
C VAL A 159 -11.57 5.52 -7.27
N ASN A 160 -12.29 6.57 -7.64
CA ASN A 160 -11.71 7.68 -8.39
C ASN A 160 -10.64 8.43 -7.60
N GLY A 161 -10.83 8.62 -6.29
CA GLY A 161 -9.82 9.23 -5.42
C GLY A 161 -8.53 8.42 -5.39
N LEU A 162 -8.63 7.10 -5.27
CA LEU A 162 -7.46 6.22 -5.29
C LEU A 162 -6.76 6.25 -6.65
N ILE A 163 -7.51 6.26 -7.75
CA ILE A 163 -6.96 6.40 -9.11
C ILE A 163 -6.14 7.68 -9.20
N ASP A 164 -6.72 8.81 -8.81
CA ASP A 164 -6.05 10.11 -8.85
C ASP A 164 -4.76 10.12 -8.03
N GLY A 165 -4.81 9.57 -6.83
CA GLY A 165 -3.63 9.50 -5.94
C GLY A 165 -2.51 8.67 -6.54
N MET A 166 -2.83 7.48 -7.05
CA MET A 166 -1.84 6.59 -7.65
C MET A 166 -1.24 7.20 -8.94
N LYS A 167 -2.06 7.87 -9.77
CA LYS A 167 -1.56 8.59 -10.95
C LYS A 167 -0.58 9.69 -10.58
N LYS A 168 -0.87 10.45 -9.55
CA LYS A 168 0.02 11.52 -9.06
C LYS A 168 1.36 10.96 -8.62
N ILE A 169 1.38 9.83 -7.95
CA ILE A 169 2.63 9.18 -7.54
C ILE A 169 3.44 8.72 -8.75
N ILE A 170 2.80 8.10 -9.74
CA ILE A 170 3.47 7.67 -10.96
C ILE A 170 4.06 8.87 -11.72
N ASN A 171 3.28 9.93 -11.88
CA ASN A 171 3.70 11.12 -12.63
C ASN A 171 4.81 11.92 -11.91
N ARG A 172 4.79 12.00 -10.58
CA ARG A 172 5.85 12.64 -9.79
C ARG A 172 7.21 11.98 -10.00
N SER A 173 7.23 10.67 -10.20
CA SER A 173 8.47 9.94 -10.48
C SER A 173 9.09 10.33 -11.82
N ILE A 174 8.30 10.90 -12.73
CA ILE A 174 8.75 11.38 -14.05
C ILE A 174 9.28 12.82 -13.95
N GLU A 175 8.72 13.63 -13.06
CA GLU A 175 9.10 15.05 -12.89
C GLU A 175 10.41 15.24 -12.12
N ILE A 176 10.90 14.24 -11.42
CA ILE A 176 12.15 14.30 -10.62
C ILE A 176 13.38 13.93 -11.47
N PHE A 177 13.18 13.53 -12.69
CA PHE A 177 14.23 13.24 -13.65
C PHE A 177 14.14 14.18 -14.86
#